data_764fe889e7572a2d03ff20f29925a8b0
#
_entry.id   764fe889e7572a2d03ff20f29925a8b0
#
_cell.length_a   1.000
_cell.length_b   1.000
_cell.length_c   1.000
_cell.angle_alpha   90.00
_cell.angle_beta   90.00
_cell.angle_gamma   90.00
#
_symmetry.space_group_name_H-M   'P 1'
#
loop_
_entity.id
_entity.type
_entity.pdbx_description
1 polymer ?
#
loop_
_entity_poly.entity_id
_entity_poly.type
_entity_poly.pdbx_seq_one_letter_code
_entity_poly.pdbx_strand_id
1 'polypeptide(L)'
;MSSRPEILFPLFSELTKLPGIGEKTAISFEALKVFKPRDLIFTLPNSVIDRSLVLTVLGQLAPKTVSVLVCVKKHFPALIRGKPYKIIVEDSQTSIELIFFHARGDYLAKLLPVGERRLISGKLEVFDNRAQIVHPDFIVKPEQQSELPEFEAVYPLTAGISSKVMQKAVRGALAYVPELPEWIEPSIITSKNWPDFRLALDMVHRPQSLADIYSDAPARERLAYDEFFAHQLTKAIARSQARFLAGRATVGKGHLQDLVWKKLPYKPTSAQVRSIAEICSDMKVPRRMNRLLQGDVGAGKTLVGFMALLHAVEAGGQGVLMAPTEILARQHFESLRLIAAYAGVTLELLTGRDKGSGRKLKLANLASGEIQILVGTHAVFQKGVEFHDLRLAIIDEQHRFGVNQRMALGAKGIMVDVLVMTATPIPRSLELAQYGDMDVSILDEKPPGRKPITTAAVPLSRLAEVVGKLRAAIEAGKQAYWVCPLVEESEVIDLTAAEERFKFLRAALDDA
;
A
#
# COMPACT_ATOMS: atom_id res chain seq x y z
N MET A 1 -9.35 22.13 17.86
CA MET A 1 -9.33 21.90 16.41
C MET A 1 -8.32 22.87 15.84
N SER A 2 -7.24 22.40 15.24
CA SER A 2 -6.28 23.26 14.54
C SER A 2 -7.00 23.82 13.32
N SER A 3 -7.24 25.13 13.29
CA SER A 3 -7.81 25.78 12.11
C SER A 3 -6.81 25.70 10.99
N ARG A 4 -7.28 25.29 9.79
CA ARG A 4 -6.45 25.26 8.58
C ARG A 4 -5.92 26.67 8.31
N PRO A 5 -4.65 26.84 7.92
CA PRO A 5 -4.10 28.14 7.52
C PRO A 5 -4.89 28.74 6.36
N GLU A 6 -5.21 30.02 6.45
CA GLU A 6 -6.06 30.73 5.46
C GLU A 6 -5.45 30.71 4.05
N ILE A 7 -4.14 30.74 3.95
CA ILE A 7 -3.40 30.64 2.68
C ILE A 7 -3.74 29.40 1.86
N LEU A 8 -4.24 28.32 2.52
CA LEU A 8 -4.62 27.06 1.86
C LEU A 8 -6.11 27.01 1.49
N PHE A 9 -6.95 27.95 1.91
CA PHE A 9 -8.40 27.91 1.65
C PHE A 9 -8.78 27.76 0.17
N PRO A 10 -8.11 28.42 -0.80
CA PRO A 10 -8.42 28.22 -2.20
C PRO A 10 -8.33 26.76 -2.67
N LEU A 11 -7.34 26.01 -2.18
CA LEU A 11 -7.16 24.59 -2.51
C LEU A 11 -8.28 23.68 -1.96
N PHE A 12 -9.04 24.16 -0.98
CA PHE A 12 -10.14 23.44 -0.35
C PHE A 12 -11.51 23.98 -0.73
N SER A 13 -11.58 24.92 -1.67
CA SER A 13 -12.83 25.44 -2.22
C SER A 13 -13.56 24.38 -3.06
N GLU A 14 -14.76 24.72 -3.55
CA GLU A 14 -15.49 23.87 -4.47
C GLU A 14 -14.84 23.89 -5.86
N LEU A 15 -14.92 22.77 -6.59
CA LEU A 15 -14.39 22.66 -7.95
C LEU A 15 -15.05 23.65 -8.91
N THR A 16 -16.30 24.01 -8.68
CA THR A 16 -17.07 24.98 -9.47
C THR A 16 -16.47 26.38 -9.48
N LYS A 17 -15.58 26.70 -8.53
CA LYS A 17 -14.83 27.95 -8.52
C LYS A 17 -13.68 27.99 -9.53
N LEU A 18 -13.32 26.84 -10.10
CA LEU A 18 -12.29 26.76 -11.13
C LEU A 18 -12.86 27.18 -12.50
N PRO A 19 -12.09 27.92 -13.31
CA PRO A 19 -12.54 28.40 -14.60
C PRO A 19 -12.97 27.26 -15.54
N GLY A 20 -14.24 27.27 -15.98
CA GLY A 20 -14.79 26.31 -16.93
C GLY A 20 -15.26 25.00 -16.32
N ILE A 21 -15.38 24.93 -15.00
CA ILE A 21 -16.00 23.78 -14.31
C ILE A 21 -17.37 24.22 -13.79
N GLY A 22 -18.44 23.72 -14.41
CA GLY A 22 -19.81 23.86 -13.90
C GLY A 22 -20.21 22.65 -13.04
N GLU A 23 -21.39 22.72 -12.42
CA GLU A 23 -21.90 21.67 -11.52
C GLU A 23 -21.89 20.26 -12.14
N LYS A 24 -22.35 20.13 -13.41
CA LYS A 24 -22.35 18.84 -14.12
C LYS A 24 -20.95 18.26 -14.29
N THR A 25 -19.97 19.12 -14.60
CA THR A 25 -18.58 18.70 -14.77
C THR A 25 -17.97 18.34 -13.40
N ALA A 26 -18.29 19.08 -12.34
CA ALA A 26 -17.84 18.78 -10.98
C ALA A 26 -18.31 17.39 -10.51
N ILE A 27 -19.56 17.04 -10.77
CA ILE A 27 -20.09 15.69 -10.48
C ILE A 27 -19.31 14.61 -11.23
N SER A 28 -18.92 14.85 -12.49
CA SER A 28 -18.11 13.87 -13.24
C SER A 28 -16.72 13.66 -12.64
N PHE A 29 -16.14 14.66 -11.98
CA PHE A 29 -14.87 14.55 -11.28
C PHE A 29 -14.95 13.63 -10.04
N GLU A 30 -16.12 13.45 -9.42
CA GLU A 30 -16.30 12.57 -8.26
C GLU A 30 -15.96 11.10 -8.58
N ALA A 31 -16.21 10.67 -9.83
CA ALA A 31 -15.84 9.33 -10.29
C ALA A 31 -14.31 9.09 -10.25
N LEU A 32 -13.52 10.16 -10.35
CA LEU A 32 -12.05 10.13 -10.17
C LEU A 32 -11.63 10.39 -8.72
N LYS A 33 -12.58 10.47 -7.77
CA LYS A 33 -12.34 10.85 -6.36
C LYS A 33 -11.74 12.27 -6.20
N VAL A 34 -12.03 13.15 -7.14
CA VAL A 34 -11.61 14.54 -7.14
C VAL A 34 -12.77 15.40 -6.68
N PHE A 35 -12.68 15.99 -5.50
CA PHE A 35 -13.73 16.78 -4.86
C PHE A 35 -13.34 18.25 -4.67
N LYS A 36 -12.02 18.52 -4.62
CA LYS A 36 -11.46 19.84 -4.32
C LYS A 36 -10.31 20.16 -5.27
N PRO A 37 -9.95 21.44 -5.47
CA PRO A 37 -8.76 21.81 -6.27
C PRO A 37 -7.49 21.12 -5.84
N ARG A 38 -7.28 20.85 -4.53
CA ARG A 38 -6.14 20.11 -4.02
C ARG A 38 -6.04 18.70 -4.61
N ASP A 39 -7.17 18.05 -4.88
CA ASP A 39 -7.17 16.68 -5.38
C ASP A 39 -6.68 16.66 -6.84
N LEU A 40 -6.93 17.76 -7.61
CA LEU A 40 -6.42 17.93 -8.97
C LEU A 40 -4.89 18.08 -9.01
N ILE A 41 -4.30 18.84 -8.09
CA ILE A 41 -2.85 19.04 -8.08
C ILE A 41 -2.07 17.76 -7.69
N PHE A 42 -2.74 16.79 -7.06
CA PHE A 42 -2.19 15.47 -6.76
C PHE A 42 -2.67 14.38 -7.73
N THR A 43 -3.50 14.73 -8.72
CA THR A 43 -3.84 13.84 -9.83
C THR A 43 -2.73 13.95 -10.89
N LEU A 44 -1.63 13.24 -10.67
CA LEU A 44 -0.46 13.33 -11.52
C LEU A 44 -0.71 12.68 -12.90
N PRO A 45 -0.07 13.18 -13.97
CA PRO A 45 -0.16 12.54 -15.28
C PRO A 45 0.48 11.15 -15.24
N ASN A 46 -0.14 10.20 -15.95
CA ASN A 46 0.33 8.82 -16.07
C ASN A 46 1.16 8.57 -17.32
N SER A 47 1.08 9.47 -18.32
CA SER A 47 1.89 9.43 -19.53
C SER A 47 2.03 10.82 -20.14
N VAL A 48 2.85 10.93 -21.18
CA VAL A 48 3.08 12.15 -21.95
C VAL A 48 2.96 11.84 -23.43
N ILE A 49 2.28 12.69 -24.18
CA ILE A 49 2.27 12.65 -25.63
C ILE A 49 3.37 13.60 -26.12
N ASP A 50 4.36 13.04 -26.84
CA ASP A 50 5.35 13.81 -27.58
C ASP A 50 4.70 14.37 -28.85
N ARG A 51 4.63 15.72 -28.92
CA ARG A 51 4.10 16.48 -30.05
C ARG A 51 5.18 17.31 -30.74
N SER A 52 6.43 16.90 -30.55
CA SER A 52 7.57 17.56 -31.23
C SER A 52 7.33 17.67 -32.72
N LEU A 53 7.70 18.81 -33.30
CA LEU A 53 7.48 19.12 -34.70
C LEU A 53 8.38 18.26 -35.58
N VAL A 54 7.79 17.56 -36.55
CA VAL A 54 8.51 16.81 -37.57
C VAL A 54 8.45 17.54 -38.93
N LEU A 55 9.50 17.44 -39.74
CA LEU A 55 9.56 18.05 -41.06
C LEU A 55 8.65 17.33 -42.09
N THR A 56 8.50 16.04 -41.92
CA THR A 56 7.66 15.19 -42.76
C THR A 56 7.14 13.97 -41.99
N VAL A 57 5.99 13.46 -42.36
CA VAL A 57 5.47 12.19 -41.85
C VAL A 57 6.02 10.97 -42.60
N LEU A 58 6.74 11.19 -43.70
CA LEU A 58 7.38 10.11 -44.44
C LEU A 58 8.44 9.42 -43.58
N GLY A 59 8.35 8.09 -43.47
CA GLY A 59 9.27 7.30 -42.65
C GLY A 59 8.97 7.29 -41.14
N GLN A 60 7.94 7.98 -40.67
CA GLN A 60 7.51 7.86 -39.27
C GLN A 60 6.82 6.51 -39.03
N LEU A 61 7.16 5.88 -37.91
CA LEU A 61 6.52 4.62 -37.49
C LEU A 61 5.09 4.91 -36.97
N ALA A 62 4.10 4.43 -37.73
CA ALA A 62 2.70 4.50 -37.31
C ALA A 62 2.29 3.22 -36.51
N PRO A 63 1.39 3.30 -35.49
CA PRO A 63 0.70 4.53 -35.07
C PRO A 63 1.54 5.37 -34.10
N LYS A 64 1.66 6.68 -34.35
CA LYS A 64 2.36 7.65 -33.51
C LYS A 64 1.67 9.02 -33.58
N THR A 65 1.65 9.77 -32.49
CA THR A 65 1.26 11.19 -32.56
C THR A 65 2.40 11.99 -33.22
N VAL A 66 2.05 12.82 -34.17
CA VAL A 66 2.99 13.68 -34.90
C VAL A 66 2.44 15.10 -34.94
N SER A 67 3.34 16.07 -35.00
CA SER A 67 3.00 17.45 -35.29
C SER A 67 3.77 17.86 -36.56
N VAL A 68 3.06 18.35 -37.56
CA VAL A 68 3.65 18.62 -38.86
C VAL A 68 3.04 19.88 -39.50
N LEU A 69 3.91 20.67 -40.14
CA LEU A 69 3.47 21.82 -40.91
C LEU A 69 3.05 21.36 -42.32
N VAL A 70 1.80 21.66 -42.68
CA VAL A 70 1.23 21.21 -43.94
C VAL A 70 0.60 22.36 -44.73
N CYS A 71 0.51 22.21 -46.06
CA CYS A 71 -0.26 23.09 -46.92
C CYS A 71 -1.57 22.38 -47.32
N VAL A 72 -2.70 23.04 -47.21
CA VAL A 72 -4.01 22.49 -47.59
C VAL A 72 -4.16 22.51 -49.12
N LYS A 73 -4.40 21.31 -49.73
CA LYS A 73 -4.50 21.18 -51.19
C LYS A 73 -5.92 21.07 -51.67
N LYS A 74 -6.70 20.17 -51.09
CA LYS A 74 -8.03 19.89 -51.62
C LYS A 74 -9.01 19.36 -50.58
N HIS A 75 -10.26 19.79 -50.69
CA HIS A 75 -11.34 19.24 -49.90
C HIS A 75 -12.17 18.24 -50.65
N PHE A 76 -12.58 17.17 -49.99
CA PHE A 76 -13.49 16.16 -50.53
C PHE A 76 -14.70 16.05 -49.56
N PRO A 77 -15.76 16.83 -49.81
CA PRO A 77 -16.95 16.74 -49.01
C PRO A 77 -17.61 15.36 -49.03
N ALA A 78 -18.24 14.97 -47.94
CA ALA A 78 -19.00 13.73 -47.88
C ALA A 78 -20.25 13.84 -48.75
N LEU A 79 -20.32 13.11 -49.86
CA LEU A 79 -21.47 13.07 -50.75
C LEU A 79 -22.67 12.30 -50.20
N ILE A 80 -22.45 11.42 -49.23
CA ILE A 80 -23.45 10.55 -48.61
C ILE A 80 -23.39 10.74 -47.07
N ARG A 81 -24.56 10.84 -46.44
CA ARG A 81 -24.65 10.91 -44.96
C ARG A 81 -23.98 9.68 -44.34
N GLY A 82 -23.05 9.92 -43.39
CA GLY A 82 -22.29 8.88 -42.72
C GLY A 82 -20.88 8.59 -43.29
N LYS A 83 -20.56 9.13 -44.49
CA LYS A 83 -19.16 9.10 -44.96
C LYS A 83 -18.36 10.25 -44.39
N PRO A 84 -17.02 10.04 -44.18
CA PRO A 84 -16.17 11.09 -43.63
C PRO A 84 -15.90 12.20 -44.68
N TYR A 85 -15.74 13.42 -44.20
CA TYR A 85 -15.15 14.52 -44.93
C TYR A 85 -13.63 14.32 -44.94
N LYS A 86 -13.02 14.36 -46.14
CA LYS A 86 -11.58 14.20 -46.32
C LYS A 86 -10.96 15.50 -46.79
N ILE A 87 -9.76 15.81 -46.30
CA ILE A 87 -8.94 16.93 -46.77
C ILE A 87 -7.56 16.41 -47.06
N ILE A 88 -7.06 16.66 -48.28
CA ILE A 88 -5.68 16.37 -48.67
C ILE A 88 -4.84 17.57 -48.28
N VAL A 89 -3.82 17.28 -47.50
CA VAL A 89 -2.78 18.25 -47.14
C VAL A 89 -1.41 17.68 -47.53
N GLU A 90 -0.44 18.52 -47.76
CA GLU A 90 0.92 18.12 -48.10
C GLU A 90 1.92 18.74 -47.11
N ASP A 91 2.81 17.91 -46.59
CA ASP A 91 4.00 18.37 -45.88
C ASP A 91 5.15 18.64 -46.87
N SER A 92 6.41 18.63 -46.44
CA SER A 92 7.58 18.89 -47.29
C SER A 92 7.87 17.79 -48.29
N GLN A 93 7.38 16.56 -48.11
CA GLN A 93 7.76 15.39 -48.93
C GLN A 93 6.60 14.48 -49.33
N THR A 94 5.46 14.50 -48.62
CA THR A 94 4.34 13.58 -48.84
C THR A 94 3.00 14.21 -48.61
N SER A 95 1.94 13.54 -49.08
CA SER A 95 0.56 13.94 -48.83
C SER A 95 -0.05 13.13 -47.69
N ILE A 96 -0.96 13.78 -46.91
CA ILE A 96 -1.64 13.24 -45.75
C ILE A 96 -3.14 13.45 -45.94
N GLU A 97 -3.93 12.41 -45.65
CA GLU A 97 -5.39 12.52 -45.59
C GLU A 97 -5.84 12.90 -44.18
N LEU A 98 -6.47 14.05 -44.03
CA LEU A 98 -7.19 14.42 -42.81
C LEU A 98 -8.63 13.94 -42.91
N ILE A 99 -9.06 13.16 -41.94
CA ILE A 99 -10.39 12.53 -41.95
C ILE A 99 -11.24 13.07 -40.79
N PHE A 100 -12.44 13.56 -41.16
CA PHE A 100 -13.38 14.12 -40.17
C PHE A 100 -14.75 13.44 -40.33
N PHE A 101 -15.19 12.79 -39.25
CA PHE A 101 -16.55 12.27 -39.15
C PHE A 101 -17.47 13.34 -38.54
N HIS A 102 -18.71 13.46 -39.05
CA HIS A 102 -19.76 14.38 -38.53
C HIS A 102 -19.39 15.87 -38.51
N ALA A 103 -18.44 16.31 -39.32
CA ALA A 103 -18.01 17.69 -39.37
C ALA A 103 -18.84 18.51 -40.40
N ARG A 104 -19.06 19.81 -40.09
CA ARG A 104 -19.71 20.77 -41.03
C ARG A 104 -18.67 21.28 -42.03
N GLY A 105 -18.94 21.15 -43.33
CA GLY A 105 -18.04 21.57 -44.40
C GLY A 105 -17.63 23.03 -44.33
N ASP A 106 -18.55 23.95 -44.05
CA ASP A 106 -18.29 25.39 -43.93
C ASP A 106 -17.30 25.70 -42.80
N TYR A 107 -17.39 24.97 -41.68
CA TYR A 107 -16.43 25.08 -40.57
C TYR A 107 -15.06 24.64 -40.99
N LEU A 108 -14.96 23.46 -41.63
CA LEU A 108 -13.67 22.92 -42.11
C LEU A 108 -13.02 23.79 -43.16
N ALA A 109 -13.81 24.36 -44.09
CA ALA A 109 -13.30 25.29 -45.09
C ALA A 109 -12.72 26.58 -44.49
N LYS A 110 -13.29 27.07 -43.36
CA LYS A 110 -12.73 28.20 -42.62
C LYS A 110 -11.50 27.85 -41.82
N LEU A 111 -11.46 26.63 -41.24
CA LEU A 111 -10.36 26.16 -40.41
C LEU A 111 -9.13 25.81 -41.24
N LEU A 112 -9.36 25.19 -42.40
CA LEU A 112 -8.34 24.66 -43.35
C LEU A 112 -8.56 25.22 -44.74
N PRO A 113 -8.37 26.55 -44.99
CA PRO A 113 -8.52 27.09 -46.35
C PRO A 113 -7.53 26.52 -47.33
N VAL A 114 -7.94 26.27 -48.54
CA VAL A 114 -7.05 25.77 -49.61
C VAL A 114 -5.96 26.78 -49.93
N GLY A 115 -4.72 26.26 -50.02
CA GLY A 115 -3.52 27.08 -50.26
C GLY A 115 -2.84 27.60 -48.99
N GLU A 116 -3.52 27.59 -47.86
CA GLU A 116 -2.94 28.07 -46.57
C GLU A 116 -2.14 26.96 -45.85
N ARG A 117 -1.16 27.41 -45.06
CA ARG A 117 -0.40 26.55 -44.16
C ARG A 117 -1.07 26.41 -42.80
N ARG A 118 -1.02 25.21 -42.26
CA ARG A 118 -1.49 24.91 -40.92
C ARG A 118 -0.50 23.97 -40.24
N LEU A 119 -0.31 24.16 -38.93
CA LEU A 119 0.35 23.21 -38.06
C LEU A 119 -0.71 22.26 -37.52
N ILE A 120 -0.54 20.97 -37.81
CA ILE A 120 -1.48 19.93 -37.45
C ILE A 120 -0.81 18.96 -36.48
N SER A 121 -1.47 18.61 -35.40
CA SER A 121 -1.05 17.56 -34.53
C SER A 121 -2.16 16.53 -34.31
N GLY A 122 -1.80 15.25 -34.40
CA GLY A 122 -2.72 14.15 -34.24
C GLY A 122 -2.06 12.78 -34.42
N LYS A 123 -2.84 11.73 -34.22
CA LYS A 123 -2.39 10.35 -34.37
C LYS A 123 -2.24 10.01 -35.86
N LEU A 124 -1.01 9.82 -36.29
CA LEU A 124 -0.69 9.32 -37.62
C LEU A 124 -1.01 7.82 -37.71
N GLU A 125 -1.75 7.45 -38.70
CA GLU A 125 -2.07 6.06 -39.04
C GLU A 125 -1.76 5.82 -40.53
N VAL A 126 -1.50 4.58 -40.92
CA VAL A 126 -1.37 4.19 -42.32
C VAL A 126 -2.53 3.28 -42.68
N PHE A 127 -3.34 3.71 -43.63
CA PHE A 127 -4.44 2.93 -44.15
C PHE A 127 -4.37 2.89 -45.71
N ASP A 128 -4.48 1.73 -46.28
CA ASP A 128 -4.36 1.51 -47.74
C ASP A 128 -3.11 2.20 -48.33
N ASN A 129 -1.97 2.04 -47.64
CA ASN A 129 -0.67 2.63 -47.99
C ASN A 129 -0.66 4.18 -48.06
N ARG A 130 -1.61 4.86 -47.38
CA ARG A 130 -1.71 6.31 -47.27
C ARG A 130 -1.59 6.75 -45.83
N ALA A 131 -0.84 7.82 -45.62
CA ALA A 131 -0.75 8.48 -44.35
C ALA A 131 -2.07 9.21 -44.08
N GLN A 132 -2.68 8.97 -42.92
CA GLN A 132 -3.92 9.63 -42.50
C GLN A 132 -3.87 10.07 -41.04
N ILE A 133 -4.58 11.14 -40.75
CA ILE A 133 -4.85 11.62 -39.38
C ILE A 133 -6.37 11.79 -39.23
N VAL A 134 -6.96 11.00 -38.33
CA VAL A 134 -8.39 11.05 -38.04
C VAL A 134 -8.63 12.03 -36.91
N HIS A 135 -9.48 13.05 -37.14
CA HIS A 135 -9.78 14.10 -36.14
C HIS A 135 -8.51 14.64 -35.48
N PRO A 136 -7.66 15.41 -36.18
CA PRO A 136 -6.49 16.01 -35.55
C PRO A 136 -6.82 16.71 -34.22
N ASP A 137 -5.97 16.49 -33.20
CA ASP A 137 -6.17 17.08 -31.85
C ASP A 137 -6.01 18.61 -31.89
N PHE A 138 -5.06 19.08 -32.72
CA PHE A 138 -4.76 20.51 -32.90
C PHE A 138 -4.64 20.82 -34.39
N ILE A 139 -5.23 21.97 -34.75
CA ILE A 139 -5.11 22.61 -36.06
C ILE A 139 -4.95 24.10 -35.76
N VAL A 140 -3.74 24.61 -35.92
CA VAL A 140 -3.41 26.01 -35.59
C VAL A 140 -2.65 26.67 -36.76
N LYS A 141 -2.66 28.00 -36.78
CA LYS A 141 -1.82 28.74 -37.74
C LYS A 141 -0.36 28.63 -37.33
N PRO A 142 0.58 28.75 -38.28
CA PRO A 142 2.01 28.71 -37.96
C PRO A 142 2.44 29.74 -36.89
N GLU A 143 1.83 30.94 -36.89
CA GLU A 143 2.08 32.01 -35.95
C GLU A 143 1.60 31.66 -34.53
N GLN A 144 0.72 30.67 -34.41
CA GLN A 144 0.16 30.18 -33.14
C GLN A 144 0.84 28.89 -32.66
N GLN A 145 2.03 28.58 -33.14
CA GLN A 145 2.76 27.35 -32.75
C GLN A 145 2.93 27.23 -31.22
N SER A 146 3.03 28.34 -30.47
CA SER A 146 3.11 28.35 -29.01
C SER A 146 1.86 27.81 -28.31
N GLU A 147 0.72 27.69 -29.01
CA GLU A 147 -0.49 27.09 -28.46
C GLU A 147 -0.45 25.55 -28.47
N LEU A 148 0.48 24.96 -29.21
CA LEU A 148 0.73 23.52 -29.29
C LEU A 148 1.78 23.13 -28.24
N PRO A 149 1.43 22.37 -27.20
CA PRO A 149 2.42 21.87 -26.27
C PRO A 149 3.33 20.85 -26.96
N GLU A 150 4.63 21.00 -26.78
CA GLU A 150 5.61 20.04 -27.31
C GLU A 150 5.47 18.68 -26.60
N PHE A 151 5.24 18.71 -25.29
CA PHE A 151 4.93 17.54 -24.47
C PHE A 151 3.60 17.78 -23.76
N GLU A 152 2.62 16.92 -24.05
CA GLU A 152 1.27 17.03 -23.48
C GLU A 152 1.09 16.00 -22.37
N ALA A 153 0.84 16.47 -21.14
CA ALA A 153 0.53 15.62 -20.00
C ALA A 153 -0.82 14.88 -20.19
N VAL A 154 -0.82 13.57 -20.00
CA VAL A 154 -2.01 12.71 -20.09
C VAL A 154 -2.44 12.28 -18.71
N TYR A 155 -3.68 12.55 -18.37
CA TYR A 155 -4.29 12.25 -17.08
C TYR A 155 -5.28 11.08 -17.19
N PRO A 156 -5.56 10.40 -16.07
CA PRO A 156 -6.70 9.49 -16.00
C PRO A 156 -8.00 10.26 -16.28
N LEU A 157 -8.85 9.69 -17.12
CA LEU A 157 -10.11 10.29 -17.53
C LEU A 157 -11.30 9.40 -17.14
N THR A 158 -12.49 10.01 -17.09
CA THR A 158 -13.76 9.32 -16.88
C THR A 158 -14.81 9.84 -17.86
N ALA A 159 -15.93 9.16 -17.95
CA ALA A 159 -17.05 9.61 -18.78
C ALA A 159 -17.48 11.03 -18.42
N GLY A 160 -17.62 11.89 -19.42
CA GLY A 160 -17.99 13.30 -19.26
C GLY A 160 -16.81 14.27 -19.03
N ILE A 161 -15.57 13.79 -18.88
CA ILE A 161 -14.36 14.62 -18.77
C ILE A 161 -13.44 14.37 -19.96
N SER A 162 -13.24 15.39 -20.79
CA SER A 162 -12.25 15.33 -21.88
C SER A 162 -10.87 15.75 -21.37
N SER A 163 -9.79 15.35 -22.10
CA SER A 163 -8.39 15.74 -21.80
C SER A 163 -8.26 17.28 -21.66
N LYS A 164 -8.89 18.04 -22.55
CA LYS A 164 -8.89 19.52 -22.51
C LYS A 164 -9.53 20.08 -21.23
N VAL A 165 -10.63 19.47 -20.76
CA VAL A 165 -11.29 19.87 -19.51
C VAL A 165 -10.41 19.55 -18.31
N MET A 166 -9.83 18.35 -18.26
CA MET A 166 -8.91 17.94 -17.19
C MET A 166 -7.70 18.87 -17.11
N GLN A 167 -7.03 19.13 -18.23
CA GLN A 167 -5.86 20.02 -18.29
C GLN A 167 -6.20 21.44 -17.85
N LYS A 168 -7.37 21.95 -18.25
CA LYS A 168 -7.83 23.28 -17.82
C LYS A 168 -8.10 23.31 -16.33
N ALA A 169 -8.71 22.27 -15.79
CA ALA A 169 -9.01 22.13 -14.37
C ALA A 169 -7.70 22.08 -13.53
N VAL A 170 -6.75 21.26 -13.95
CA VAL A 170 -5.44 21.15 -13.29
C VAL A 170 -4.69 22.49 -13.33
N ARG A 171 -4.63 23.16 -14.48
CA ARG A 171 -4.03 24.51 -14.58
C ARG A 171 -4.69 25.52 -13.64
N GLY A 172 -6.03 25.49 -13.56
CA GLY A 172 -6.79 26.34 -12.64
C GLY A 172 -6.46 26.02 -11.16
N ALA A 173 -6.32 24.75 -10.82
CA ALA A 173 -5.97 24.33 -9.47
C ALA A 173 -4.51 24.69 -9.09
N LEU A 174 -3.57 24.55 -10.03
CA LEU A 174 -2.16 24.95 -9.82
C LEU A 174 -2.04 26.45 -9.51
N ALA A 175 -2.88 27.29 -10.10
CA ALA A 175 -2.90 28.73 -9.79
C ALA A 175 -3.31 29.03 -8.33
N TYR A 176 -3.95 28.09 -7.64
CA TYR A 176 -4.32 28.20 -6.22
C TYR A 176 -3.23 27.72 -5.25
N VAL A 177 -2.15 27.14 -5.76
CA VAL A 177 -1.02 26.70 -4.94
C VAL A 177 -0.28 27.93 -4.45
N PRO A 178 -0.24 28.19 -3.13
CA PRO A 178 0.48 29.34 -2.59
C PRO A 178 1.98 29.04 -2.56
N GLU A 179 2.76 30.11 -2.40
CA GLU A 179 4.14 29.96 -1.99
C GLU A 179 4.20 29.54 -0.52
N LEU A 180 4.87 28.43 -0.26
CA LEU A 180 5.03 27.88 1.08
C LEU A 180 6.51 27.89 1.45
N PRO A 181 6.83 28.13 2.73
CA PRO A 181 8.20 27.98 3.20
C PRO A 181 8.63 26.53 3.03
N GLU A 182 9.92 26.34 2.73
CA GLU A 182 10.49 25.00 2.61
C GLU A 182 10.50 24.28 3.97
N TRP A 183 10.07 23.02 3.99
CA TRP A 183 10.00 22.18 5.19
C TRP A 183 10.97 21.00 5.18
N ILE A 184 11.67 20.78 4.08
CA ILE A 184 12.70 19.74 3.99
C ILE A 184 14.05 20.35 4.33
N GLU A 185 14.88 19.56 4.99
CA GLU A 185 16.27 19.89 5.31
C GLU A 185 17.02 20.31 4.05
N PRO A 186 17.66 21.50 4.00
CA PRO A 186 18.36 22.00 2.81
C PRO A 186 19.43 21.06 2.26
N SER A 187 20.11 20.32 3.13
CA SER A 187 21.10 19.32 2.74
C SER A 187 20.52 18.20 1.87
N ILE A 188 19.30 17.76 2.16
CA ILE A 188 18.59 16.72 1.38
C ILE A 188 18.20 17.28 0.02
N ILE A 189 17.61 18.48 -0.02
CA ILE A 189 17.21 19.15 -1.27
C ILE A 189 18.40 19.30 -2.20
N THR A 190 19.52 19.82 -1.67
CA THR A 190 20.74 20.04 -2.45
C THR A 190 21.33 18.73 -2.95
N SER A 191 21.40 17.68 -2.11
CA SER A 191 21.98 16.39 -2.47
C SER A 191 21.17 15.65 -3.54
N LYS A 192 19.85 15.85 -3.55
CA LYS A 192 18.91 15.23 -4.47
C LYS A 192 18.60 16.10 -5.69
N ASN A 193 19.05 17.34 -5.68
CA ASN A 193 18.71 18.35 -6.69
C ASN A 193 17.19 18.50 -6.88
N TRP A 194 16.45 18.50 -5.76
CA TRP A 194 15.00 18.65 -5.82
C TRP A 194 14.58 20.11 -5.97
N PRO A 195 13.55 20.39 -6.79
CA PRO A 195 12.90 21.69 -6.82
C PRO A 195 12.11 21.95 -5.52
N ASP A 196 11.72 23.19 -5.27
CA ASP A 196 10.73 23.51 -4.25
C ASP A 196 9.37 22.86 -4.58
N PHE A 197 8.47 22.80 -3.59
CA PHE A 197 7.20 22.12 -3.71
C PHE A 197 6.33 22.64 -4.85
N ARG A 198 6.24 23.98 -5.02
CA ARG A 198 5.42 24.60 -6.07
C ARG A 198 5.99 24.32 -7.45
N LEU A 199 7.30 24.47 -7.58
CA LEU A 199 8.00 24.16 -8.83
C LEU A 199 7.91 22.67 -9.17
N ALA A 200 8.02 21.79 -8.18
CA ALA A 200 7.84 20.34 -8.38
C ALA A 200 6.44 20.02 -8.94
N LEU A 201 5.38 20.62 -8.39
CA LEU A 201 4.02 20.46 -8.92
C LEU A 201 3.93 20.98 -10.36
N ASP A 202 4.46 22.16 -10.64
CA ASP A 202 4.40 22.73 -12.00
C ASP A 202 5.15 21.87 -13.01
N MET A 203 6.37 21.40 -12.69
CA MET A 203 7.16 20.51 -13.53
C MET A 203 6.47 19.19 -13.86
N VAL A 204 5.86 18.54 -12.87
CA VAL A 204 5.15 17.27 -13.10
C VAL A 204 3.93 17.45 -14.00
N HIS A 205 3.23 18.58 -13.89
CA HIS A 205 2.05 18.88 -14.70
C HIS A 205 2.36 19.51 -16.05
N ARG A 206 3.60 20.00 -16.24
CA ARG A 206 4.11 20.57 -17.49
C ARG A 206 5.43 19.93 -17.89
N PRO A 207 5.41 18.64 -18.21
CA PRO A 207 6.63 17.94 -18.58
C PRO A 207 7.29 18.56 -19.81
N GLN A 208 8.61 18.63 -19.80
CA GLN A 208 9.41 19.11 -20.91
C GLN A 208 10.07 17.95 -21.68
N SER A 209 9.95 16.74 -21.14
CA SER A 209 10.48 15.51 -21.73
C SER A 209 9.68 14.29 -21.27
N LEU A 210 9.89 13.16 -21.94
CA LEU A 210 9.36 11.87 -21.50
C LEU A 210 9.94 11.42 -20.14
N ALA A 211 11.17 11.87 -19.84
CA ALA A 211 11.84 11.51 -18.59
C ALA A 211 11.17 12.12 -17.36
N ASP A 212 10.49 13.26 -17.51
CA ASP A 212 9.89 13.98 -16.38
C ASP A 212 8.72 13.24 -15.71
N ILE A 213 8.19 12.21 -16.37
CA ILE A 213 7.12 11.37 -15.80
C ILE A 213 7.64 10.10 -15.14
N TYR A 214 8.91 9.80 -15.22
CA TYR A 214 9.46 8.62 -14.54
C TYR A 214 9.49 8.82 -13.03
N SER A 215 9.44 7.72 -12.30
CA SER A 215 9.38 7.74 -10.83
C SER A 215 10.61 8.33 -10.17
N ASP A 216 11.75 8.31 -10.86
CA ASP A 216 13.05 8.84 -10.44
C ASP A 216 13.31 10.29 -10.93
N ALA A 217 12.34 10.91 -11.62
CA ALA A 217 12.44 12.32 -11.96
C ALA A 217 12.45 13.18 -10.68
N PRO A 218 13.35 14.18 -10.57
CA PRO A 218 13.54 14.95 -9.33
C PRO A 218 12.26 15.57 -8.76
N ALA A 219 11.37 16.08 -9.62
CA ALA A 219 10.10 16.64 -9.20
C ALA A 219 9.15 15.57 -8.64
N ARG A 220 9.11 14.37 -9.23
CA ARG A 220 8.30 13.26 -8.73
C ARG A 220 8.88 12.67 -7.46
N GLU A 221 10.19 12.49 -7.36
CA GLU A 221 10.84 12.06 -6.12
C GLU A 221 10.52 13.02 -4.98
N ARG A 222 10.59 14.34 -5.25
CA ARG A 222 10.24 15.36 -4.27
C ARG A 222 8.81 15.21 -3.75
N LEU A 223 7.83 15.11 -4.63
CA LEU A 223 6.42 14.98 -4.23
C LEU A 223 6.14 13.65 -3.51
N ALA A 224 6.78 12.57 -3.94
CA ALA A 224 6.69 11.28 -3.26
C ALA A 224 7.28 11.34 -1.84
N TYR A 225 8.41 12.02 -1.68
CA TYR A 225 9.00 12.27 -0.36
C TYR A 225 8.08 13.10 0.54
N ASP A 226 7.49 14.17 0.01
CA ASP A 226 6.57 15.04 0.76
C ASP A 226 5.35 14.25 1.27
N GLU A 227 4.74 13.43 0.41
CA GLU A 227 3.60 12.60 0.80
C GLU A 227 3.97 11.58 1.88
N PHE A 228 5.10 10.89 1.67
CA PHE A 228 5.61 9.95 2.66
C PHE A 228 5.98 10.63 3.98
N PHE A 229 6.63 11.77 3.92
CA PHE A 229 7.00 12.57 5.10
C PHE A 229 5.76 13.05 5.85
N ALA A 230 4.76 13.60 5.15
CA ALA A 230 3.49 14.01 5.76
C ALA A 230 2.77 12.83 6.44
N HIS A 231 2.79 11.66 5.81
CA HIS A 231 2.22 10.45 6.38
C HIS A 231 2.97 10.03 7.67
N GLN A 232 4.31 10.05 7.66
CA GLN A 232 5.12 9.73 8.83
C GLN A 232 4.94 10.77 9.94
N LEU A 233 4.87 12.05 9.60
CA LEU A 233 4.63 13.13 10.56
C LEU A 233 3.25 12.98 11.22
N THR A 234 2.22 12.67 10.45
CA THR A 234 0.87 12.41 10.97
C THR A 234 0.88 11.26 11.98
N LYS A 235 1.58 10.16 11.67
CA LYS A 235 1.75 9.02 12.59
C LYS A 235 2.56 9.42 13.83
N ALA A 236 3.62 10.19 13.68
CA ALA A 236 4.42 10.66 14.80
C ALA A 236 3.61 11.55 15.76
N ILE A 237 2.76 12.43 15.21
CA ILE A 237 1.84 13.27 16.00
C ILE A 237 0.81 12.39 16.72
N ALA A 238 0.18 11.45 16.00
CA ALA A 238 -0.78 10.51 16.59
C ALA A 238 -0.13 9.69 17.72
N ARG A 239 1.11 9.20 17.51
CA ARG A 239 1.90 8.51 18.53
C ARG A 239 2.20 9.41 19.74
N SER A 240 2.61 10.64 19.50
CA SER A 240 2.83 11.62 20.57
C SER A 240 1.55 11.83 21.38
N GLN A 241 0.41 12.02 20.72
CA GLN A 241 -0.88 12.17 21.40
C GLN A 241 -1.29 10.89 22.15
N ALA A 242 -1.09 9.71 21.56
CA ALA A 242 -1.38 8.43 22.20
C ALA A 242 -0.52 8.20 23.45
N ARG A 243 0.72 8.70 23.47
CA ARG A 243 1.59 8.67 24.66
C ARG A 243 1.08 9.53 25.83
N PHE A 244 0.21 10.51 25.57
CA PHE A 244 -0.44 11.30 26.61
C PHE A 244 -1.74 10.66 27.12
N LEU A 245 -2.22 9.56 26.50
CA LEU A 245 -3.34 8.81 27.07
C LEU A 245 -2.90 8.20 28.39
N ALA A 246 -3.63 8.53 29.44
CA ALA A 246 -3.40 7.99 30.75
C ALA A 246 -3.45 6.46 30.70
N GLY A 247 -2.40 5.82 31.16
CA GLY A 247 -2.31 4.39 31.42
C GLY A 247 -2.26 4.14 32.89
N ARG A 248 -2.30 2.90 33.30
CA ARG A 248 -2.11 2.48 34.65
C ARG A 248 -0.78 1.79 34.81
N ALA A 249 0.09 2.29 35.70
CA ALA A 249 1.37 1.66 35.96
C ALA A 249 1.17 0.21 36.45
N THR A 250 1.83 -0.72 35.76
CA THR A 250 1.84 -2.15 36.11
C THR A 250 3.23 -2.48 36.64
N VAL A 251 3.38 -2.65 37.95
CA VAL A 251 4.68 -2.81 38.60
C VAL A 251 4.77 -4.19 39.25
N GLY A 252 5.33 -5.14 38.51
CA GLY A 252 5.72 -6.46 39.02
C GLY A 252 7.15 -6.42 39.62
N LYS A 253 7.40 -7.27 40.59
CA LYS A 253 8.72 -7.41 41.24
C LYS A 253 9.67 -8.36 40.53
N GLY A 254 9.20 -9.14 39.57
CA GLY A 254 9.96 -10.12 38.80
C GLY A 254 10.04 -11.52 39.44
N HIS A 255 9.39 -11.73 40.58
CA HIS A 255 9.45 -13.01 41.27
C HIS A 255 8.86 -14.18 40.46
N LEU A 256 7.71 -13.97 39.80
CA LEU A 256 7.11 -15.01 38.96
C LEU A 256 7.99 -15.34 37.74
N GLN A 257 8.63 -14.34 37.18
CA GLN A 257 9.59 -14.53 36.10
C GLN A 257 10.80 -15.34 36.56
N ASP A 258 11.34 -15.05 37.74
CA ASP A 258 12.48 -15.78 38.33
C ASP A 258 12.15 -17.26 38.60
N LEU A 259 10.93 -17.56 39.04
CA LEU A 259 10.47 -18.94 39.22
C LEU A 259 10.50 -19.73 37.90
N VAL A 260 10.11 -19.09 36.81
CA VAL A 260 10.16 -19.69 35.48
C VAL A 260 11.62 -19.85 35.03
N TRP A 261 12.44 -18.79 35.14
CA TRP A 261 13.84 -18.84 34.72
C TRP A 261 14.64 -19.99 35.39
N LYS A 262 14.37 -20.22 36.65
CA LYS A 262 15.04 -21.32 37.41
C LYS A 262 14.64 -22.72 36.92
N LYS A 263 13.46 -22.88 36.31
CA LYS A 263 12.96 -24.20 35.92
C LYS A 263 13.04 -24.47 34.41
N LEU A 264 13.37 -23.45 33.61
CA LEU A 264 13.56 -23.66 32.17
C LEU A 264 14.79 -24.51 31.88
N PRO A 265 14.72 -25.49 30.95
CA PRO A 265 15.81 -26.36 30.58
C PRO A 265 16.90 -25.69 29.73
N TYR A 266 16.73 -24.43 29.38
CA TYR A 266 17.62 -23.64 28.53
C TYR A 266 17.78 -22.21 29.06
N LYS A 267 18.88 -21.56 28.67
CA LYS A 267 19.09 -20.12 28.97
C LYS A 267 18.44 -19.25 27.90
N PRO A 268 17.84 -18.15 28.32
CA PRO A 268 17.31 -17.18 27.35
C PRO A 268 18.44 -16.53 26.54
N THR A 269 18.11 -16.04 25.33
CA THR A 269 19.07 -15.23 24.55
C THR A 269 19.13 -13.82 25.13
N SER A 270 20.20 -13.07 24.81
CA SER A 270 20.34 -11.67 25.23
C SER A 270 19.22 -10.80 24.61
N ALA A 271 18.79 -11.08 23.39
CA ALA A 271 17.67 -10.42 22.74
C ALA A 271 16.33 -10.64 23.48
N GLN A 272 16.09 -11.85 23.98
CA GLN A 272 14.90 -12.16 24.78
C GLN A 272 14.91 -11.40 26.11
N VAL A 273 16.03 -11.40 26.83
CA VAL A 273 16.17 -10.68 28.11
C VAL A 273 15.99 -9.17 27.90
N ARG A 274 16.63 -8.60 26.88
CA ARG A 274 16.51 -7.19 26.50
C ARG A 274 15.05 -6.83 26.22
N SER A 275 14.38 -7.58 25.35
CA SER A 275 12.98 -7.31 24.99
C SER A 275 12.02 -7.42 26.17
N ILE A 276 12.21 -8.38 27.09
CA ILE A 276 11.41 -8.46 28.32
C ILE A 276 11.62 -7.23 29.19
N ALA A 277 12.88 -6.79 29.34
CA ALA A 277 13.19 -5.59 30.13
C ALA A 277 12.56 -4.33 29.55
N GLU A 278 12.61 -4.15 28.20
CA GLU A 278 11.97 -3.05 27.49
C GLU A 278 10.45 -3.03 27.71
N ILE A 279 9.78 -4.18 27.53
CA ILE A 279 8.33 -4.33 27.74
C ILE A 279 7.94 -4.01 29.20
N CYS A 280 8.64 -4.64 30.16
CA CYS A 280 8.35 -4.40 31.58
C CYS A 280 8.65 -2.96 32.01
N SER A 281 9.64 -2.30 31.41
CA SER A 281 9.94 -0.89 31.67
C SER A 281 8.82 0.01 31.20
N ASP A 282 8.25 -0.24 30.02
CA ASP A 282 7.12 0.51 29.49
C ASP A 282 5.85 0.31 30.35
N MET A 283 5.58 -0.92 30.79
CA MET A 283 4.42 -1.22 31.65
C MET A 283 4.48 -0.54 33.01
N LYS A 284 5.67 -0.21 33.53
CA LYS A 284 5.85 0.49 34.81
C LYS A 284 5.48 1.97 34.75
N VAL A 285 5.37 2.55 33.56
CA VAL A 285 5.06 3.97 33.38
C VAL A 285 3.54 4.16 33.38
N PRO A 286 2.97 5.24 33.96
CA PRO A 286 1.54 5.50 33.98
C PRO A 286 1.04 6.03 32.62
N ARG A 287 1.40 5.38 31.55
CA ARG A 287 0.95 5.60 30.18
C ARG A 287 0.74 4.27 29.50
N ARG A 288 -0.22 4.22 28.57
CA ARG A 288 -0.53 2.99 27.83
C ARG A 288 0.64 2.55 26.96
N MET A 289 1.11 1.34 27.15
CA MET A 289 2.09 0.73 26.25
C MET A 289 1.40 0.27 24.95
N ASN A 290 2.01 0.58 23.81
CA ASN A 290 1.67 0.00 22.50
C ASN A 290 2.96 -0.41 21.81
N ARG A 291 3.31 -1.71 21.86
CA ARG A 291 4.62 -2.21 21.43
C ARG A 291 4.51 -3.39 20.48
N LEU A 292 5.38 -3.41 19.49
CA LEU A 292 5.56 -4.51 18.56
C LEU A 292 6.76 -5.37 18.97
N LEU A 293 6.56 -6.67 19.14
CA LEU A 293 7.63 -7.66 19.32
C LEU A 293 7.84 -8.41 18.00
N GLN A 294 8.93 -8.12 17.35
CA GLN A 294 9.32 -8.72 16.08
C GLN A 294 10.40 -9.78 16.28
N GLY A 295 10.29 -10.89 15.56
CA GLY A 295 11.31 -11.93 15.57
C GLY A 295 10.95 -13.10 14.67
N ASP A 296 11.93 -13.79 14.15
CA ASP A 296 11.76 -14.96 13.28
C ASP A 296 10.91 -16.06 13.95
N VAL A 297 10.38 -16.98 13.14
CA VAL A 297 9.69 -18.17 13.66
C VAL A 297 10.66 -18.95 14.55
N GLY A 298 10.22 -19.23 15.80
CA GLY A 298 11.05 -19.93 16.79
C GLY A 298 12.10 -19.07 17.49
N ALA A 299 12.09 -17.72 17.36
CA ALA A 299 12.94 -16.83 18.18
C ALA A 299 12.50 -16.74 19.66
N GLY A 300 11.36 -17.35 20.01
CA GLY A 300 10.85 -17.39 21.38
C GLY A 300 9.94 -16.21 21.74
N LYS A 301 9.26 -15.58 20.76
CA LYS A 301 8.28 -14.51 21.00
C LYS A 301 7.24 -14.87 22.05
N THR A 302 6.69 -16.08 21.99
CA THR A 302 5.69 -16.59 22.95
C THR A 302 6.20 -16.59 24.38
N LEU A 303 7.49 -16.96 24.59
CA LEU A 303 8.10 -16.91 25.93
C LEU A 303 8.23 -15.46 26.42
N VAL A 304 8.71 -14.55 25.56
CA VAL A 304 8.84 -13.12 25.89
C VAL A 304 7.48 -12.53 26.25
N GLY A 305 6.44 -12.80 25.44
CA GLY A 305 5.08 -12.39 25.73
C GLY A 305 4.56 -12.97 27.06
N PHE A 306 4.82 -14.26 27.32
CA PHE A 306 4.42 -14.89 28.57
C PHE A 306 5.09 -14.26 29.79
N MET A 307 6.37 -13.91 29.71
CA MET A 307 7.05 -13.18 30.77
C MET A 307 6.45 -11.81 31.05
N ALA A 308 5.98 -11.14 30.02
CA ALA A 308 5.24 -9.87 30.19
C ALA A 308 3.87 -10.11 30.86
N LEU A 309 3.16 -11.21 30.53
CA LEU A 309 1.92 -11.62 31.22
C LEU A 309 2.16 -11.90 32.70
N LEU A 310 3.25 -12.58 33.04
CA LEU A 310 3.62 -12.81 34.44
C LEU A 310 3.86 -11.50 35.20
N HIS A 311 4.47 -10.51 34.55
CA HIS A 311 4.66 -9.18 35.13
C HIS A 311 3.31 -8.50 35.45
N ALA A 312 2.33 -8.62 34.57
CA ALA A 312 0.97 -8.11 34.78
C ALA A 312 0.26 -8.84 35.93
N VAL A 313 0.37 -10.15 35.99
CA VAL A 313 -0.22 -10.99 37.07
C VAL A 313 0.41 -10.69 38.42
N GLU A 314 1.72 -10.52 38.48
CA GLU A 314 2.43 -10.18 39.70
C GLU A 314 2.02 -8.82 40.25
N ALA A 315 1.63 -7.88 39.40
CA ALA A 315 1.08 -6.58 39.76
C ALA A 315 -0.40 -6.66 40.18
N GLY A 316 -0.99 -7.86 40.33
CA GLY A 316 -2.37 -8.09 40.73
C GLY A 316 -3.39 -7.98 39.59
N GLY A 317 -2.96 -7.91 38.34
CA GLY A 317 -3.84 -7.83 37.17
C GLY A 317 -3.98 -9.15 36.41
N GLN A 318 -4.72 -9.10 35.31
CA GLN A 318 -4.90 -10.21 34.37
C GLN A 318 -4.25 -9.91 33.02
N GLY A 319 -3.94 -10.96 32.29
CA GLY A 319 -3.42 -10.86 30.95
C GLY A 319 -4.17 -11.75 29.94
N VAL A 320 -4.15 -11.37 28.67
CA VAL A 320 -4.76 -12.16 27.61
C VAL A 320 -3.79 -12.32 26.44
N LEU A 321 -3.71 -13.55 25.89
CA LEU A 321 -3.00 -13.87 24.66
C LEU A 321 -4.00 -14.26 23.57
N MET A 322 -4.09 -13.47 22.53
CA MET A 322 -4.96 -13.72 21.40
C MET A 322 -4.19 -14.27 20.20
N ALA A 323 -4.66 -15.39 19.67
CA ALA A 323 -4.15 -16.01 18.45
C ALA A 323 -5.18 -15.91 17.31
N PRO A 324 -4.75 -15.86 16.03
CA PRO A 324 -5.65 -15.71 14.89
C PRO A 324 -6.55 -16.92 14.62
N THR A 325 -6.10 -18.12 14.99
CA THR A 325 -6.83 -19.37 14.77
C THR A 325 -6.95 -20.20 16.06
N GLU A 326 -7.93 -21.06 16.11
CA GLU A 326 -8.11 -21.95 17.25
C GLU A 326 -6.94 -22.93 17.41
N ILE A 327 -6.37 -23.39 16.31
CA ILE A 327 -5.20 -24.29 16.33
C ILE A 327 -4.02 -23.60 17.03
N LEU A 328 -3.72 -22.37 16.65
CA LEU A 328 -2.65 -21.59 17.27
C LEU A 328 -2.94 -21.25 18.74
N ALA A 329 -4.20 -20.93 19.08
CA ALA A 329 -4.59 -20.70 20.47
C ALA A 329 -4.36 -21.95 21.35
N ARG A 330 -4.72 -23.13 20.86
CA ARG A 330 -4.45 -24.41 21.53
C ARG A 330 -2.96 -24.69 21.64
N GLN A 331 -2.21 -24.45 20.58
CA GLN A 331 -0.76 -24.63 20.57
C GLN A 331 -0.09 -23.71 21.62
N HIS A 332 -0.48 -22.44 21.69
CA HIS A 332 0.00 -21.54 22.72
C HIS A 332 -0.37 -22.01 24.13
N PHE A 333 -1.62 -22.40 24.33
CA PHE A 333 -2.11 -22.89 25.61
C PHE A 333 -1.29 -24.09 26.07
N GLU A 334 -1.13 -25.13 25.26
CA GLU A 334 -0.37 -26.33 25.59
C GLU A 334 1.12 -26.02 25.85
N SER A 335 1.73 -25.17 25.05
CA SER A 335 3.14 -24.81 25.24
C SER A 335 3.37 -23.98 26.52
N LEU A 336 2.40 -23.16 26.93
CA LEU A 336 2.52 -22.30 28.08
C LEU A 336 2.03 -22.96 29.39
N ARG A 337 1.21 -24.01 29.33
CA ARG A 337 0.62 -24.67 30.49
C ARG A 337 1.66 -25.15 31.52
N LEU A 338 2.76 -25.76 31.06
CA LEU A 338 3.83 -26.21 31.94
C LEU A 338 4.56 -25.02 32.56
N ILE A 339 4.82 -23.99 31.78
CA ILE A 339 5.54 -22.79 32.23
C ILE A 339 4.67 -22.00 33.25
N ALA A 340 3.35 -21.93 33.01
CA ALA A 340 2.40 -21.33 33.92
C ALA A 340 2.37 -22.06 35.28
N ALA A 341 2.39 -23.39 35.27
CA ALA A 341 2.51 -24.21 36.48
C ALA A 341 3.82 -23.94 37.26
N TYR A 342 4.92 -23.63 36.55
CA TYR A 342 6.17 -23.25 37.21
C TYR A 342 6.05 -21.94 38.00
N ALA A 343 5.26 -20.99 37.52
CA ALA A 343 4.98 -19.73 38.21
C ALA A 343 3.84 -19.84 39.20
N GLY A 344 3.07 -20.93 39.22
CA GLY A 344 1.87 -21.09 40.06
C GLY A 344 0.71 -20.18 39.62
N VAL A 345 0.61 -19.86 38.31
CA VAL A 345 -0.44 -18.99 37.76
C VAL A 345 -1.50 -19.79 37.01
N THR A 346 -2.77 -19.34 37.11
CA THR A 346 -3.90 -19.98 36.46
C THR A 346 -3.97 -19.55 35.01
N LEU A 347 -3.75 -20.49 34.08
CA LEU A 347 -3.86 -20.32 32.63
C LEU A 347 -5.09 -21.07 32.11
N GLU A 348 -5.94 -20.41 31.30
CA GLU A 348 -7.13 -21.04 30.71
C GLU A 348 -7.27 -20.72 29.23
N LEU A 349 -7.98 -21.61 28.49
CA LEU A 349 -8.25 -21.46 27.06
C LEU A 349 -9.72 -21.13 26.82
N LEU A 350 -9.98 -20.10 25.99
CA LEU A 350 -11.32 -19.75 25.53
C LEU A 350 -11.38 -19.66 24.00
N THR A 351 -12.19 -20.52 23.40
CA THR A 351 -12.38 -20.56 21.93
C THR A 351 -13.86 -20.46 21.56
N GLY A 352 -14.17 -20.34 20.28
CA GLY A 352 -15.53 -20.35 19.75
C GLY A 352 -16.30 -21.66 19.99
N ARG A 353 -15.58 -22.76 20.30
CA ARG A 353 -16.18 -24.08 20.60
C ARG A 353 -16.67 -24.23 22.03
N ASP A 354 -16.20 -23.38 22.94
CA ASP A 354 -16.67 -23.40 24.32
C ASP A 354 -18.14 -22.99 24.38
N LYS A 355 -19.00 -23.85 24.88
CA LYS A 355 -20.49 -23.68 24.96
C LYS A 355 -21.04 -24.13 26.32
N GLY A 356 -22.26 -23.74 26.60
CA GLY A 356 -23.02 -24.24 27.77
C GLY A 356 -22.45 -23.84 29.11
N SER A 357 -22.58 -24.74 30.11
CA SER A 357 -22.17 -24.47 31.52
C SER A 357 -20.68 -24.32 31.67
N GLY A 358 -19.86 -25.05 30.94
CA GLY A 358 -18.40 -24.91 30.98
C GLY A 358 -17.91 -23.51 30.57
N ARG A 359 -18.47 -22.91 29.50
CA ARG A 359 -18.18 -21.53 29.13
C ARG A 359 -18.61 -20.55 30.21
N LYS A 360 -19.80 -20.75 30.80
CA LYS A 360 -20.30 -19.87 31.89
C LYS A 360 -19.38 -19.90 33.10
N LEU A 361 -18.88 -21.05 33.50
CA LEU A 361 -17.94 -21.20 34.60
C LEU A 361 -16.61 -20.49 34.31
N LYS A 362 -16.04 -20.69 33.11
CA LYS A 362 -14.81 -19.98 32.71
C LYS A 362 -14.99 -18.46 32.75
N LEU A 363 -16.12 -17.95 32.26
CA LEU A 363 -16.40 -16.51 32.27
C LEU A 363 -16.57 -15.98 33.68
N ALA A 364 -17.21 -16.73 34.56
CA ALA A 364 -17.34 -16.36 35.99
C ALA A 364 -15.98 -16.31 36.69
N ASN A 365 -15.11 -17.32 36.49
CA ASN A 365 -13.77 -17.37 37.06
C ASN A 365 -12.85 -16.29 36.46
N LEU A 366 -13.10 -15.88 35.22
CA LEU A 366 -12.38 -14.75 34.62
C LEU A 366 -12.79 -13.42 35.26
N ALA A 367 -14.09 -13.22 35.47
CA ALA A 367 -14.64 -12.02 36.06
C ALA A 367 -14.32 -11.90 37.57
N SER A 368 -14.14 -13.03 38.30
CA SER A 368 -13.68 -13.05 39.67
C SER A 368 -12.17 -12.83 39.86
N GLY A 369 -11.39 -12.99 38.77
CA GLY A 369 -9.92 -12.91 38.82
C GLY A 369 -9.22 -14.23 39.11
N GLU A 370 -9.97 -15.35 39.26
CA GLU A 370 -9.38 -16.69 39.46
C GLU A 370 -8.57 -17.13 38.25
N ILE A 371 -9.03 -16.80 37.04
CA ILE A 371 -8.24 -16.97 35.81
C ILE A 371 -7.38 -15.74 35.63
N GLN A 372 -6.06 -15.90 35.78
CA GLN A 372 -5.09 -14.83 35.71
C GLN A 372 -4.61 -14.57 34.28
N ILE A 373 -4.46 -15.63 33.49
CA ILE A 373 -4.05 -15.53 32.09
C ILE A 373 -5.06 -16.31 31.22
N LEU A 374 -5.60 -15.62 30.21
CA LEU A 374 -6.51 -16.20 29.24
C LEU A 374 -5.84 -16.30 27.87
N VAL A 375 -5.86 -17.48 27.28
CA VAL A 375 -5.46 -17.70 25.86
C VAL A 375 -6.70 -17.92 25.03
N GLY A 376 -6.78 -17.39 23.82
CA GLY A 376 -7.91 -17.66 22.95
C GLY A 376 -7.84 -17.01 21.58
N THR A 377 -8.96 -17.07 20.88
CA THR A 377 -9.15 -16.40 19.59
C THR A 377 -9.87 -15.05 19.78
N HIS A 378 -10.35 -14.44 18.70
CA HIS A 378 -11.21 -13.25 18.79
C HIS A 378 -12.40 -13.40 19.75
N ALA A 379 -12.75 -14.63 20.16
CA ALA A 379 -13.80 -14.92 21.15
C ALA A 379 -13.53 -14.24 22.52
N VAL A 380 -12.27 -13.96 22.87
CA VAL A 380 -11.89 -13.31 24.14
C VAL A 380 -12.30 -11.85 24.22
N PHE A 381 -12.60 -11.22 23.08
CA PHE A 381 -13.05 -9.83 23.00
C PHE A 381 -14.53 -9.66 22.66
N GLN A 382 -15.29 -10.75 22.58
CA GLN A 382 -16.75 -10.71 22.34
C GLN A 382 -17.49 -10.03 23.50
N LYS A 383 -18.69 -9.53 23.20
CA LYS A 383 -19.61 -9.03 24.22
C LYS A 383 -19.89 -10.17 25.24
N GLY A 384 -19.84 -9.83 26.55
CA GLY A 384 -20.07 -10.79 27.63
C GLY A 384 -18.82 -11.50 28.17
N VAL A 385 -17.62 -11.23 27.63
CA VAL A 385 -16.35 -11.63 28.25
C VAL A 385 -15.85 -10.46 29.09
N GLU A 386 -15.89 -10.58 30.40
CA GLU A 386 -15.47 -9.54 31.35
C GLU A 386 -14.25 -10.01 32.13
N PHE A 387 -13.25 -9.11 32.26
CA PHE A 387 -12.07 -9.34 33.09
C PHE A 387 -12.21 -8.57 34.40
N HIS A 388 -11.67 -9.10 35.48
CA HIS A 388 -11.61 -8.40 36.76
C HIS A 388 -10.69 -7.16 36.65
N ASP A 389 -9.47 -7.34 36.18
CA ASP A 389 -8.48 -6.26 36.01
C ASP A 389 -7.52 -6.60 34.88
N LEU A 390 -7.96 -6.40 33.60
CA LEU A 390 -7.09 -6.65 32.43
C LEU A 390 -6.02 -5.56 32.32
N ARG A 391 -4.74 -5.98 32.41
CA ARG A 391 -3.58 -5.09 32.32
C ARG A 391 -2.83 -5.19 31.00
N LEU A 392 -2.69 -6.40 30.45
CA LEU A 392 -1.93 -6.65 29.24
C LEU A 392 -2.71 -7.52 28.25
N ALA A 393 -2.82 -7.04 27.02
CA ALA A 393 -3.33 -7.80 25.89
C ALA A 393 -2.21 -8.07 24.88
N ILE A 394 -1.95 -9.35 24.62
CA ILE A 394 -1.01 -9.79 23.58
C ILE A 394 -1.77 -10.26 22.35
N ILE A 395 -1.36 -9.79 21.17
CA ILE A 395 -1.94 -10.14 19.88
C ILE A 395 -0.88 -10.81 19.02
N ASP A 396 -1.09 -12.08 18.71
CA ASP A 396 -0.18 -12.81 17.81
C ASP A 396 -0.63 -12.68 16.36
N GLU A 397 0.33 -12.46 15.43
CA GLU A 397 0.13 -12.36 13.98
C GLU A 397 -0.95 -11.35 13.56
N GLN A 398 -0.80 -10.10 13.98
CA GLN A 398 -1.76 -9.00 13.82
C GLN A 398 -2.22 -8.77 12.36
N HIS A 399 -1.40 -9.09 11.36
CA HIS A 399 -1.75 -8.85 9.94
C HIS A 399 -3.01 -9.62 9.49
N ARG A 400 -3.46 -10.60 10.27
CA ARG A 400 -4.71 -11.34 10.05
C ARG A 400 -5.94 -10.71 10.74
N PHE A 401 -5.76 -9.58 11.43
CA PHE A 401 -6.84 -8.89 12.15
C PHE A 401 -7.25 -7.58 11.50
N GLY A 402 -8.55 -7.35 11.32
CA GLY A 402 -9.11 -6.10 10.78
C GLY A 402 -9.04 -4.91 11.77
N VAL A 403 -9.14 -3.68 11.22
CA VAL A 403 -9.14 -2.42 11.99
C VAL A 403 -10.20 -2.40 13.10
N ASN A 404 -11.39 -2.99 12.86
CA ASN A 404 -12.49 -3.04 13.82
C ASN A 404 -12.17 -3.87 15.07
N GLN A 405 -11.30 -4.86 14.98
CA GLN A 405 -10.89 -5.68 16.11
C GLN A 405 -9.89 -4.97 17.03
N ARG A 406 -9.07 -4.08 16.47
CA ARG A 406 -8.19 -3.18 17.24
C ARG A 406 -9.01 -2.15 18.02
N MET A 407 -10.10 -1.65 17.45
CA MET A 407 -11.03 -0.74 18.14
C MET A 407 -11.80 -1.42 19.28
N ALA A 408 -12.13 -2.71 19.15
CA ALA A 408 -12.78 -3.48 20.19
C ALA A 408 -11.91 -3.69 21.45
N LEU A 409 -10.59 -3.75 21.29
CA LEU A 409 -9.62 -3.71 22.41
C LEU A 409 -9.68 -2.40 23.19
N GLY A 410 -9.79 -1.27 22.49
CA GLY A 410 -9.94 0.05 23.12
C GLY A 410 -11.26 0.22 23.89
N ALA A 411 -12.30 -0.53 23.51
CA ALA A 411 -13.62 -0.48 24.15
C ALA A 411 -13.71 -1.29 25.45
N LYS A 412 -12.80 -2.28 25.67
CA LYS A 412 -12.79 -3.13 26.89
C LYS A 412 -11.93 -2.60 28.05
N GLY A 413 -11.20 -1.52 27.83
CA GLY A 413 -10.42 -0.86 28.88
C GLY A 413 -9.53 0.23 28.29
N ILE A 414 -9.81 1.47 28.59
CA ILE A 414 -9.06 2.64 28.10
C ILE A 414 -7.58 2.58 28.53
N MET A 415 -7.20 1.71 29.48
CA MET A 415 -5.89 1.66 30.13
C MET A 415 -5.14 0.32 29.95
N VAL A 416 -5.54 -0.52 28.98
CA VAL A 416 -4.90 -1.83 28.78
C VAL A 416 -3.65 -1.65 27.90
N ASP A 417 -2.52 -2.20 28.36
CA ASP A 417 -1.29 -2.29 27.60
C ASP A 417 -1.43 -3.30 26.44
N VAL A 418 -0.87 -2.99 25.29
CA VAL A 418 -0.94 -3.83 24.10
C VAL A 418 0.45 -4.23 23.60
N LEU A 419 0.69 -5.52 23.49
CA LEU A 419 1.87 -6.10 22.87
C LEU A 419 1.45 -6.87 21.64
N VAL A 420 1.93 -6.47 20.47
CA VAL A 420 1.71 -7.17 19.21
C VAL A 420 2.92 -8.03 18.89
N MET A 421 2.71 -9.28 18.48
CA MET A 421 3.78 -10.18 18.03
C MET A 421 3.65 -10.44 16.53
N THR A 422 4.80 -10.47 15.81
CA THR A 422 4.85 -10.86 14.40
C THR A 422 6.08 -11.68 14.09
N ALA A 423 5.90 -12.71 13.23
CA ALA A 423 7.01 -13.53 12.73
C ALA A 423 7.58 -12.99 11.42
N THR A 424 6.86 -12.11 10.71
CA THR A 424 7.35 -11.56 9.45
C THR A 424 8.41 -10.49 9.73
N PRO A 425 9.66 -10.66 9.23
CA PRO A 425 10.63 -9.58 9.24
C PRO A 425 10.11 -8.49 8.28
N ILE A 426 9.60 -7.42 8.86
CA ILE A 426 9.14 -6.27 8.09
C ILE A 426 10.34 -5.37 7.86
N PRO A 427 10.69 -5.00 6.61
CA PRO A 427 11.73 -4.02 6.37
C PRO A 427 11.45 -2.74 7.15
N ARG A 428 12.48 -2.13 7.74
CA ARG A 428 12.36 -0.99 8.65
C ARG A 428 11.53 0.16 8.06
N SER A 429 11.59 0.36 6.74
CA SER A 429 10.78 1.35 6.02
C SER A 429 9.29 0.99 6.01
N LEU A 430 8.93 -0.27 5.82
CA LEU A 430 7.55 -0.75 5.89
C LEU A 430 7.04 -0.82 7.33
N GLU A 431 7.89 -1.14 8.28
CA GLU A 431 7.58 -1.10 9.71
C GLU A 431 7.17 0.31 10.15
N LEU A 432 7.94 1.33 9.79
CA LEU A 432 7.59 2.72 10.01
C LEU A 432 6.29 3.11 9.30
N ALA A 433 6.04 2.58 8.10
CA ALA A 433 4.83 2.86 7.34
C ALA A 433 3.57 2.21 7.94
N GLN A 434 3.66 1.00 8.47
CA GLN A 434 2.51 0.24 8.97
C GLN A 434 2.33 0.35 10.49
N TYR A 435 3.41 0.39 11.25
CA TYR A 435 3.42 0.34 12.72
C TYR A 435 4.11 1.55 13.36
N GLY A 436 4.20 2.68 12.64
CA GLY A 436 4.89 3.88 13.11
C GLY A 436 4.30 4.52 14.38
N ASP A 437 3.18 4.00 14.87
CA ASP A 437 2.54 4.36 16.15
C ASP A 437 2.94 3.46 17.33
N MET A 438 3.77 2.44 17.11
CA MET A 438 4.20 1.46 18.12
C MET A 438 5.70 1.61 18.44
N ASP A 439 6.07 1.32 19.68
CA ASP A 439 7.47 1.06 20.04
C ASP A 439 7.84 -0.36 19.64
N VAL A 440 9.11 -0.62 19.30
CA VAL A 440 9.52 -1.91 18.71
C VAL A 440 10.59 -2.59 19.55
N SER A 441 10.41 -3.88 19.80
CA SER A 441 11.43 -4.79 20.34
C SER A 441 11.73 -5.87 19.32
N ILE A 442 13.01 -6.13 19.06
CA ILE A 442 13.45 -7.07 18.02
C ILE A 442 14.20 -8.23 18.65
N LEU A 443 13.77 -9.46 18.32
CA LEU A 443 14.49 -10.68 18.63
C LEU A 443 15.41 -11.05 17.46
N ASP A 444 16.59 -10.48 17.46
CA ASP A 444 17.62 -10.60 16.42
C ASP A 444 18.57 -11.77 16.61
N GLU A 445 18.34 -12.60 17.63
CA GLU A 445 19.13 -13.78 17.93
C GLU A 445 18.31 -15.08 17.76
N LYS A 446 18.97 -16.12 17.31
CA LYS A 446 18.41 -17.47 17.27
C LYS A 446 18.72 -18.20 18.58
N PRO A 447 17.74 -18.93 19.17
CA PRO A 447 18.00 -19.75 20.36
C PRO A 447 19.12 -20.74 20.13
N PRO A 448 19.93 -21.03 21.16
CA PRO A 448 21.03 -22.00 21.09
C PRO A 448 20.55 -23.37 20.60
N GLY A 449 21.36 -24.05 19.78
CA GLY A 449 21.07 -25.38 19.25
C GLY A 449 20.26 -25.42 17.95
N ARG A 450 19.80 -24.29 17.44
CA ARG A 450 19.08 -24.22 16.15
C ARG A 450 20.06 -24.24 14.99
N LYS A 451 20.01 -25.28 14.16
CA LYS A 451 20.85 -25.40 12.96
C LYS A 451 20.42 -24.36 11.91
N PRO A 452 21.39 -23.84 11.13
CA PRO A 452 21.07 -22.98 10.00
C PRO A 452 20.13 -23.67 9.01
N ILE A 453 19.16 -22.95 8.46
CA ILE A 453 18.27 -23.44 7.40
C ILE A 453 18.97 -23.16 6.07
N THR A 454 19.11 -24.20 5.24
CA THR A 454 19.63 -24.05 3.88
C THR A 454 18.46 -23.82 2.93
N THR A 455 18.47 -22.68 2.25
CA THR A 455 17.45 -22.34 1.23
C THR A 455 18.14 -22.29 -0.14
N ALA A 456 17.58 -22.98 -1.14
CA ALA A 456 18.08 -22.97 -2.51
C ALA A 456 16.93 -22.73 -3.50
N ALA A 457 17.16 -21.85 -4.47
CA ALA A 457 16.29 -21.73 -5.63
C ALA A 457 16.71 -22.74 -6.68
N VAL A 458 15.78 -23.58 -7.15
CA VAL A 458 16.03 -24.64 -8.11
C VAL A 458 15.10 -24.44 -9.31
N PRO A 459 15.62 -24.40 -10.56
CA PRO A 459 14.79 -24.33 -11.76
C PRO A 459 13.82 -25.51 -11.86
N LEU A 460 12.63 -25.30 -12.42
CA LEU A 460 11.64 -26.37 -12.65
C LEU A 460 12.17 -27.52 -13.50
N SER A 461 13.13 -27.27 -14.40
CA SER A 461 13.80 -28.32 -15.18
C SER A 461 14.54 -29.36 -14.35
N ARG A 462 14.89 -29.01 -13.09
CA ARG A 462 15.55 -29.91 -12.13
C ARG A 462 14.60 -30.53 -11.10
N LEU A 463 13.28 -30.47 -11.35
CA LEU A 463 12.27 -30.99 -10.43
C LEU A 463 12.49 -32.46 -10.05
N ALA A 464 12.92 -33.30 -11.02
CA ALA A 464 13.20 -34.72 -10.78
C ALA A 464 14.31 -34.93 -9.71
N GLU A 465 15.33 -34.08 -9.71
CA GLU A 465 16.38 -34.13 -8.67
C GLU A 465 15.85 -33.76 -7.30
N VAL A 466 14.94 -32.77 -7.24
CA VAL A 466 14.29 -32.35 -5.98
C VAL A 466 13.45 -33.51 -5.40
N VAL A 467 12.67 -34.16 -6.27
CA VAL A 467 11.84 -35.32 -5.86
C VAL A 467 12.70 -36.49 -5.43
N GLY A 468 13.83 -36.74 -6.10
CA GLY A 468 14.79 -37.78 -5.66
C GLY A 468 15.40 -37.50 -4.27
N LYS A 469 15.77 -36.25 -4.00
CA LYS A 469 16.23 -35.82 -2.67
C LYS A 469 15.14 -35.88 -1.60
N LEU A 470 13.90 -35.57 -2.00
CA LEU A 470 12.73 -35.70 -1.13
C LEU A 470 12.50 -37.15 -0.72
N ARG A 471 12.54 -38.08 -1.67
CA ARG A 471 12.44 -39.53 -1.40
C ARG A 471 13.50 -39.99 -0.38
N ALA A 472 14.75 -39.68 -0.63
CA ALA A 472 15.84 -40.03 0.28
C ALA A 472 15.67 -39.41 1.70
N ALA A 473 15.11 -38.24 1.79
CA ALA A 473 14.81 -37.58 3.07
C ALA A 473 13.65 -38.28 3.82
N ILE A 474 12.62 -38.71 3.12
CA ILE A 474 11.50 -39.48 3.70
C ILE A 474 11.96 -40.85 4.16
N GLU A 475 12.75 -41.56 3.36
CA GLU A 475 13.36 -42.85 3.71
C GLU A 475 14.26 -42.73 4.97
N ALA A 476 14.88 -41.56 5.16
CA ALA A 476 15.65 -41.25 6.38
C ALA A 476 14.77 -40.82 7.57
N GLY A 477 13.44 -40.99 7.50
CA GLY A 477 12.47 -40.66 8.55
C GLY A 477 12.20 -39.15 8.72
N LYS A 478 12.49 -38.30 7.74
CA LYS A 478 12.20 -36.89 7.78
C LYS A 478 10.81 -36.58 7.22
N GLN A 479 10.19 -35.55 7.74
CA GLN A 479 8.91 -35.03 7.22
C GLN A 479 9.16 -33.87 6.26
N ALA A 480 8.30 -33.74 5.24
CA ALA A 480 8.37 -32.67 4.25
C ALA A 480 7.00 -32.07 3.98
N TYR A 481 6.96 -30.78 3.72
CA TYR A 481 5.77 -30.05 3.26
C TYR A 481 6.04 -29.53 1.84
N TRP A 482 5.13 -29.85 0.93
CA TRP A 482 5.14 -29.32 -0.42
C TRP A 482 4.05 -28.25 -0.57
N VAL A 483 4.44 -26.98 -0.73
CA VAL A 483 3.51 -25.87 -0.81
C VAL A 483 3.30 -25.51 -2.27
N CYS A 484 2.05 -25.47 -2.72
CA CYS A 484 1.65 -25.02 -4.05
C CYS A 484 0.92 -23.67 -3.96
N PRO A 485 1.10 -22.78 -4.93
CA PRO A 485 0.47 -21.46 -4.92
C PRO A 485 -1.04 -21.49 -5.21
N LEU A 486 -1.52 -22.54 -5.89
CA LEU A 486 -2.93 -22.73 -6.30
C LEU A 486 -3.46 -24.07 -5.80
N VAL A 487 -4.77 -24.13 -5.51
CA VAL A 487 -5.48 -25.39 -5.17
C VAL A 487 -5.96 -26.08 -6.44
N GLU A 488 -6.52 -25.31 -7.38
CA GLU A 488 -7.04 -25.76 -8.68
C GLU A 488 -6.28 -25.08 -9.81
N GLU A 489 -6.33 -25.65 -11.02
CA GLU A 489 -5.74 -25.05 -12.22
C GLU A 489 -6.38 -23.69 -12.54
N SER A 490 -5.56 -22.74 -13.00
CA SER A 490 -5.99 -21.44 -13.48
C SER A 490 -5.55 -21.24 -14.90
N GLU A 491 -6.47 -20.91 -15.80
CA GLU A 491 -6.18 -20.61 -17.21
C GLU A 491 -5.30 -19.36 -17.40
N VAL A 492 -5.15 -18.53 -16.35
CA VAL A 492 -4.44 -17.25 -16.41
C VAL A 492 -3.00 -17.34 -15.91
N ILE A 493 -2.68 -18.39 -15.12
CA ILE A 493 -1.36 -18.52 -14.47
C ILE A 493 -0.81 -19.92 -14.75
N ASP A 494 0.31 -20.01 -15.42
CA ASP A 494 1.03 -21.26 -15.73
C ASP A 494 1.75 -21.83 -14.49
N LEU A 495 0.96 -22.15 -13.43
CA LEU A 495 1.43 -22.73 -12.17
C LEU A 495 0.65 -24.01 -11.88
N THR A 496 1.38 -25.08 -11.66
CA THR A 496 0.81 -26.39 -11.32
C THR A 496 0.01 -26.34 -10.04
N ALA A 497 -1.24 -26.74 -10.11
CA ALA A 497 -2.16 -26.81 -8.97
C ALA A 497 -1.72 -27.85 -7.93
N ALA A 498 -2.20 -27.71 -6.69
CA ALA A 498 -1.86 -28.64 -5.60
C ALA A 498 -2.31 -30.08 -5.89
N GLU A 499 -3.49 -30.25 -6.50
CA GLU A 499 -4.01 -31.57 -6.83
C GLU A 499 -3.19 -32.32 -7.89
N GLU A 500 -2.78 -31.61 -8.95
CA GLU A 500 -1.92 -32.17 -9.98
C GLU A 500 -0.54 -32.52 -9.43
N ARG A 501 0.01 -31.63 -8.60
CA ARG A 501 1.27 -31.87 -7.92
C ARG A 501 1.19 -33.05 -6.96
N PHE A 502 0.09 -33.21 -6.25
CA PHE A 502 -0.13 -34.36 -5.36
C PHE A 502 -0.15 -35.68 -6.14
N LYS A 503 -0.88 -35.76 -7.27
CA LYS A 503 -0.91 -36.94 -8.14
C LYS A 503 0.51 -37.28 -8.65
N PHE A 504 1.25 -36.29 -9.10
CA PHE A 504 2.63 -36.46 -9.55
C PHE A 504 3.55 -36.97 -8.45
N LEU A 505 3.53 -36.38 -7.26
CA LEU A 505 4.36 -36.78 -6.14
C LEU A 505 3.99 -38.18 -5.64
N ARG A 506 2.69 -38.50 -5.57
CA ARG A 506 2.22 -39.83 -5.17
C ARG A 506 2.73 -40.91 -6.14
N ALA A 507 2.65 -40.68 -7.43
CA ALA A 507 3.20 -41.60 -8.44
C ALA A 507 4.75 -41.71 -8.36
N ALA A 508 5.44 -40.62 -7.98
CA ALA A 508 6.89 -40.60 -7.91
C ALA A 508 7.47 -41.17 -6.61
N LEU A 509 6.70 -41.19 -5.49
CA LEU A 509 7.16 -41.59 -4.17
C LEU A 509 6.64 -42.96 -3.70
N ASP A 510 5.83 -43.65 -4.52
CA ASP A 510 5.34 -45.00 -4.26
C ASP A 510 4.68 -45.18 -2.87
N ASP A 511 3.66 -44.39 -2.53
CA ASP A 511 2.95 -44.41 -1.24
C ASP A 511 3.85 -44.37 0.02
N ALA A 512 5.05 -43.79 -0.09
CA ALA A 512 6.01 -43.60 1.00
C ALA A 512 5.58 -42.48 1.97
#